data_23d6f9d2531c322e20c696d5b814c083
#
_entry.id   23d6f9d2531c322e20c696d5b814c083
#
_cell.length_a   1.000
_cell.length_b   1.000
_cell.length_c   1.000
_cell.angle_alpha   90.00
_cell.angle_beta   90.00
_cell.angle_gamma   90.00
#
_symmetry.space_group_name_H-M   'P 1'
#
loop_
_entity.id
_entity.type
_entity.pdbx_description
1 polymer ?
#
loop_
_entity_poly.entity_id
_entity_poly.type
_entity_poly.pdbx_seq_one_letter_code
_entity_poly.pdbx_strand_id
1 'polypeptide(L)'
;MHITSLPSPYGIGSMGKAAYDFIDFLRAAKQTYWQILPINPPGYGDSPYQAFSTFAGNPYLIDLDELVKDGYLTQEELDRVDWGSRADQVDFSKMYDQRLRVLHLAWSRFHKAPAERYTEYVRQQSA
;
A
#
# COMPACT_ATOMS: atom_id res chain seq x y z
N MET A 1 7.22 -15.05 1.15
CA MET A 1 7.47 -13.65 1.59
C MET A 1 6.21 -12.84 1.38
N HIS A 2 5.78 -12.05 2.38
CA HIS A 2 4.59 -11.21 2.28
C HIS A 2 4.93 -9.86 1.61
N ILE A 3 3.93 -9.20 1.01
CA ILE A 3 4.13 -7.91 0.31
C ILE A 3 4.74 -6.85 1.23
N THR A 4 4.31 -6.78 2.49
CA THR A 4 4.84 -5.83 3.48
C THR A 4 6.33 -5.99 3.78
N SER A 5 6.93 -7.13 3.42
CA SER A 5 8.36 -7.42 3.60
C SER A 5 9.21 -7.05 2.36
N LEU A 6 8.58 -6.53 1.32
CA LEU A 6 9.30 -6.00 0.16
C LEU A 6 10.00 -4.67 0.52
N PRO A 7 11.13 -4.36 -0.12
CA PRO A 7 11.82 -3.11 0.12
C PRO A 7 10.95 -1.90 -0.23
N SER A 8 10.97 -0.89 0.62
CA SER A 8 10.24 0.36 0.42
C SER A 8 10.93 1.50 1.18
N PRO A 9 11.01 2.71 0.61
CA PRO A 9 11.49 3.88 1.33
C PRO A 9 10.47 4.41 2.36
N TYR A 10 9.26 3.87 2.37
CA TYR A 10 8.12 4.36 3.17
C TYR A 10 7.75 3.44 4.33
N GLY A 11 8.74 2.74 4.88
CA GLY A 11 8.64 1.97 6.13
C GLY A 11 7.91 0.63 6.04
N ILE A 12 7.20 0.34 4.94
CA ILE A 12 6.50 -0.93 4.70
C ILE A 12 6.40 -1.20 3.20
N GLY A 13 6.54 -2.46 2.81
CA GLY A 13 6.36 -2.87 1.42
C GLY A 13 4.92 -2.65 0.92
N SER A 14 4.77 -2.31 -0.35
CA SER A 14 3.51 -1.96 -1.00
C SER A 14 3.31 -2.72 -2.33
N MET A 15 2.13 -2.58 -2.92
CA MET A 15 1.80 -3.13 -4.25
C MET A 15 2.33 -2.23 -5.38
N GLY A 16 3.57 -1.77 -5.27
CA GLY A 16 4.25 -0.93 -6.23
C GLY A 16 5.35 -1.66 -7.00
N LYS A 17 6.33 -0.88 -7.46
CA LYS A 17 7.44 -1.37 -8.29
C LYS A 17 8.15 -2.59 -7.69
N ALA A 18 8.43 -2.60 -6.39
CA ALA A 18 9.11 -3.72 -5.73
C ALA A 18 8.32 -5.04 -5.81
N ALA A 19 6.97 -4.96 -5.79
CA ALA A 19 6.12 -6.14 -5.96
C ALA A 19 6.18 -6.67 -7.40
N TYR A 20 6.15 -5.78 -8.39
CA TYR A 20 6.30 -6.17 -9.81
C TYR A 20 7.68 -6.76 -10.08
N ASP A 21 8.75 -6.12 -9.60
CA ASP A 21 10.12 -6.63 -9.74
C ASP A 21 10.27 -8.03 -9.12
N PHE A 22 9.62 -8.27 -7.98
CA PHE A 22 9.63 -9.58 -7.33
C PHE A 22 8.85 -10.63 -8.14
N ILE A 23 7.74 -10.27 -8.76
CA ILE A 23 6.99 -11.16 -9.66
C ILE A 23 7.85 -11.52 -10.87
N ASP A 24 8.55 -10.55 -11.46
CA ASP A 24 9.45 -10.80 -12.59
C ASP A 24 10.63 -11.70 -12.19
N PHE A 25 11.18 -11.52 -10.99
CA PHE A 25 12.18 -12.42 -10.42
C PHE A 25 11.64 -13.86 -10.28
N LEU A 26 10.45 -14.04 -9.70
CA LEU A 26 9.82 -15.35 -9.57
C LEU A 26 9.59 -16.01 -10.93
N ARG A 27 9.13 -15.24 -11.91
CA ARG A 27 8.94 -15.71 -13.29
C ARG A 27 10.26 -16.17 -13.91
N ALA A 28 11.32 -15.39 -13.77
CA ALA A 28 12.66 -15.74 -14.24
C ALA A 28 13.21 -17.01 -13.56
N ALA A 29 12.90 -17.19 -12.27
CA ALA A 29 13.21 -18.36 -11.47
C ALA A 29 12.27 -19.56 -11.74
N LYS A 30 11.36 -19.45 -12.73
CA LYS A 30 10.37 -20.49 -13.11
C LYS A 30 9.44 -20.89 -11.97
N GLN A 31 9.16 -19.97 -11.06
CA GLN A 31 8.15 -20.16 -10.02
C GLN A 31 6.76 -19.86 -10.58
N THR A 32 5.77 -20.67 -10.20
CA THR A 32 4.39 -20.56 -10.69
C THR A 32 3.49 -19.84 -9.69
N TYR A 33 3.84 -19.88 -8.40
CA TYR A 33 3.03 -19.35 -7.32
C TYR A 33 3.86 -18.47 -6.38
N TRP A 34 3.24 -17.38 -5.94
CA TRP A 34 3.70 -16.58 -4.82
C TRP A 34 2.67 -16.65 -3.70
N GLN A 35 3.01 -17.39 -2.65
CA GLN A 35 2.16 -17.47 -1.47
C GLN A 35 2.40 -16.26 -0.56
N ILE A 36 1.33 -15.54 -0.27
CA ILE A 36 1.30 -14.38 0.64
C ILE A 36 0.34 -14.62 1.80
N LEU A 37 0.44 -13.79 2.83
CA LEU A 37 -0.53 -13.72 3.92
C LEU A 37 -1.80 -12.97 3.45
N PRO A 38 -2.91 -13.04 4.20
CA PRO A 38 -4.10 -12.26 3.90
C PRO A 38 -3.77 -10.76 3.73
N ILE A 39 -4.39 -10.14 2.75
CA ILE A 39 -4.14 -8.74 2.35
C ILE A 39 -5.25 -7.80 2.81
N ASN A 40 -6.04 -8.23 3.77
CA ASN A 40 -7.10 -7.43 4.37
C ASN A 40 -6.53 -6.49 5.45
N PRO A 41 -7.25 -5.43 5.82
CA PRO A 41 -6.79 -4.52 6.86
C PRO A 41 -6.74 -5.26 8.21
N PRO A 42 -5.56 -5.27 8.90
CA PRO A 42 -5.43 -5.95 10.17
C PRO A 42 -6.22 -5.23 11.26
N GLY A 43 -6.65 -5.98 12.26
CA GLY A 43 -7.20 -5.46 13.49
C GLY A 43 -6.12 -5.04 14.48
N TYR A 44 -6.51 -4.93 15.75
CA TYR A 44 -5.57 -4.61 16.83
C TYR A 44 -4.46 -5.67 16.91
N GLY A 45 -3.20 -5.21 16.99
CA GLY A 45 -2.01 -6.08 17.05
C GLY A 45 -1.41 -6.42 15.68
N ASP A 46 -1.88 -5.79 14.60
CA ASP A 46 -1.31 -5.84 13.24
C ASP A 46 -1.15 -7.25 12.65
N SER A 47 -1.86 -8.24 13.21
CA SER A 47 -1.87 -9.60 12.69
C SER A 47 -2.67 -9.69 11.39
N PRO A 48 -2.08 -10.19 10.28
CA PRO A 48 -2.79 -10.36 9.03
C PRO A 48 -3.93 -11.38 9.11
N TYR A 49 -3.95 -12.21 10.15
CA TYR A 49 -5.01 -13.20 10.39
C TYR A 49 -6.19 -12.66 11.20
N GLN A 50 -6.08 -11.44 11.73
CA GLN A 50 -7.13 -10.79 12.52
C GLN A 50 -7.69 -9.58 11.78
N ALA A 51 -8.12 -9.78 10.54
CA ALA A 51 -8.76 -8.74 9.75
C ALA A 51 -10.16 -8.44 10.29
N PHE A 52 -10.51 -7.16 10.37
CA PHE A 52 -11.87 -6.74 10.73
C PHE A 52 -12.82 -6.69 9.52
N SER A 53 -12.32 -6.89 8.31
CA SER A 53 -13.11 -7.00 7.08
C SER A 53 -12.46 -7.98 6.12
N THR A 54 -13.26 -8.90 5.60
CA THR A 54 -12.83 -9.88 4.59
C THR A 54 -12.73 -9.27 3.19
N PHE A 55 -13.48 -8.21 2.91
CA PHE A 55 -13.59 -7.61 1.58
C PHE A 55 -12.77 -6.33 1.40
N ALA A 56 -12.42 -5.65 2.49
CA ALA A 56 -11.67 -4.42 2.41
C ALA A 56 -10.20 -4.67 2.06
N GLY A 57 -9.64 -3.85 1.18
CA GLY A 57 -8.20 -3.83 0.91
C GLY A 57 -7.43 -3.16 2.05
N ASN A 58 -6.23 -3.64 2.32
CA ASN A 58 -5.35 -3.06 3.33
C ASN A 58 -4.74 -1.75 2.82
N PRO A 59 -5.02 -0.60 3.45
CA PRO A 59 -4.47 0.69 3.02
C PRO A 59 -2.93 0.76 3.12
N TYR A 60 -2.31 -0.06 3.96
CA TYR A 60 -0.85 -0.14 4.02
C TYR A 60 -0.20 -0.64 2.73
N LEU A 61 -0.95 -1.36 1.87
CA LEU A 61 -0.45 -1.89 0.61
C LEU A 61 -0.57 -0.90 -0.56
N ILE A 62 -1.22 0.25 -0.37
CA ILE A 62 -1.29 1.32 -1.38
C ILE A 62 0.13 1.85 -1.64
N ASP A 63 0.55 1.91 -2.89
CA ASP A 63 1.86 2.43 -3.24
C ASP A 63 1.85 3.96 -3.30
N LEU A 64 2.78 4.59 -2.57
CA LEU A 64 2.83 6.05 -2.48
C LEU A 64 3.48 6.69 -3.72
N ASP A 65 4.41 5.98 -4.40
CA ASP A 65 5.00 6.47 -5.64
C ASP A 65 3.95 6.55 -6.77
N GLU A 66 3.00 5.59 -6.80
CA GLU A 66 1.89 5.67 -7.75
C GLU A 66 0.97 6.86 -7.45
N LEU A 67 0.74 7.19 -6.18
CA LEU A 67 -0.02 8.38 -5.81
C LEU A 67 0.71 9.69 -6.17
N VAL A 68 2.04 9.70 -6.16
CA VAL A 68 2.84 10.83 -6.65
C VAL A 68 2.71 10.94 -8.17
N LYS A 69 2.83 9.85 -8.91
CA LYS A 69 2.66 9.82 -10.37
C LYS A 69 1.26 10.29 -10.80
N ASP A 70 0.23 9.88 -10.06
CA ASP A 70 -1.15 10.31 -10.29
C ASP A 70 -1.41 11.78 -9.84
N GLY A 71 -0.44 12.46 -9.24
CA GLY A 71 -0.53 13.86 -8.81
C GLY A 71 -1.31 14.09 -7.51
N TYR A 72 -1.61 13.04 -6.75
CA TYR A 72 -2.30 13.16 -5.46
C TYR A 72 -1.37 13.44 -4.29
N LEU A 73 -0.07 13.17 -4.46
CA LEU A 73 0.99 13.49 -3.51
C LEU A 73 2.18 14.12 -4.23
N THR A 74 3.08 14.73 -3.47
CA THR A 74 4.39 15.18 -3.98
C THR A 74 5.51 14.43 -3.26
N GLN A 75 6.66 14.28 -3.91
CA GLN A 75 7.82 13.65 -3.29
C GLN A 75 8.26 14.41 -2.04
N GLU A 76 8.22 15.73 -2.05
CA GLU A 76 8.57 16.57 -0.90
C GLU A 76 7.70 16.30 0.32
N GLU A 77 6.42 15.97 0.13
CA GLU A 77 5.52 15.62 1.23
C GLU A 77 5.92 14.29 1.85
N LEU A 78 6.35 13.33 1.04
CA LEU A 78 6.81 12.03 1.51
C LEU A 78 8.17 12.11 2.22
N ASP A 79 9.07 12.95 1.73
CA ASP A 79 10.42 13.13 2.28
C ASP A 79 10.41 13.79 3.68
N ARG A 80 9.34 14.50 4.02
CA ARG A 80 9.16 15.13 5.34
C ARG A 80 8.62 14.18 6.41
N VAL A 81 8.23 12.97 6.03
CA VAL A 81 7.62 12.00 6.94
C VAL A 81 8.69 11.10 7.54
N ASP A 82 8.61 10.88 8.83
CA ASP A 82 9.44 9.88 9.52
C ASP A 82 8.83 8.48 9.35
N TRP A 83 9.37 7.71 8.42
CA TRP A 83 8.93 6.34 8.10
C TRP A 83 9.54 5.27 9.01
N GLY A 84 10.38 5.64 9.96
CA GLY A 84 11.13 4.71 10.81
C GLY A 84 12.63 4.72 10.49
N SER A 85 13.41 4.25 11.44
CA SER A 85 14.88 4.27 11.36
C SER A 85 15.51 2.96 10.87
N ARG A 86 14.72 1.90 10.73
CA ARG A 86 15.20 0.55 10.39
C ARG A 86 14.62 0.08 9.06
N ALA A 87 15.51 -0.34 8.15
CA ALA A 87 15.13 -0.87 6.85
C ALA A 87 14.62 -2.33 6.90
N ASP A 88 14.89 -3.03 8.00
CA ASP A 88 14.59 -4.47 8.18
C ASP A 88 13.39 -4.73 9.11
N GLN A 89 12.74 -3.67 9.60
CA GLN A 89 11.62 -3.79 10.51
C GLN A 89 10.58 -2.68 10.29
N VAL A 90 9.32 -3.08 10.19
CA VAL A 90 8.20 -2.14 10.13
C VAL A 90 7.94 -1.55 11.52
N ASP A 91 7.88 -0.23 11.62
CA ASP A 91 7.41 0.48 12.81
C ASP A 91 5.90 0.76 12.66
N PHE A 92 5.08 -0.15 13.17
CA PHE A 92 3.63 -0.04 13.03
C PHE A 92 3.05 1.19 13.73
N SER A 93 3.68 1.71 14.78
CA SER A 93 3.21 2.94 15.43
C SER A 93 3.30 4.14 14.48
N LYS A 94 4.41 4.24 13.73
CA LYS A 94 4.57 5.26 12.68
C LYS A 94 3.67 5.03 11.49
N MET A 95 3.46 3.76 11.10
CA MET A 95 2.52 3.45 10.02
C MET A 95 1.11 3.91 10.37
N TYR A 96 0.68 3.69 11.60
CA TYR A 96 -0.65 4.10 12.05
C TYR A 96 -0.86 5.61 11.96
N ASP A 97 0.10 6.40 12.44
CA ASP A 97 -0.02 7.86 12.48
C ASP A 97 0.33 8.52 11.14
N GLN A 98 1.50 8.19 10.61
CA GLN A 98 2.07 8.93 9.48
C GLN A 98 1.47 8.48 8.15
N ARG A 99 1.41 7.17 7.92
CA ARG A 99 0.93 6.66 6.63
C ARG A 99 -0.54 6.97 6.41
N LEU A 100 -1.39 6.79 7.42
CA LEU A 100 -2.80 7.13 7.30
C LEU A 100 -3.00 8.64 7.06
N ARG A 101 -2.20 9.50 7.70
CA ARG A 101 -2.25 10.95 7.45
C ARG A 101 -1.93 11.29 5.99
N VAL A 102 -0.88 10.67 5.43
CA VAL A 102 -0.50 10.85 4.02
C VAL A 102 -1.59 10.35 3.07
N LEU A 103 -2.17 9.18 3.35
CA LEU A 103 -3.27 8.64 2.56
C LEU A 103 -4.53 9.51 2.65
N HIS A 104 -4.83 10.09 3.82
CA HIS A 104 -5.92 11.07 3.95
C HIS A 104 -5.68 12.33 3.13
N LEU A 105 -4.43 12.81 3.07
CA LEU A 105 -4.07 13.95 2.22
C LEU A 105 -4.31 13.62 0.74
N ALA A 106 -3.83 12.45 0.27
CA ALA A 106 -4.09 11.99 -1.09
C ALA A 106 -5.60 11.86 -1.38
N TRP A 107 -6.35 11.26 -0.45
CA TRP A 107 -7.81 11.13 -0.56
C TRP A 107 -8.52 12.49 -0.66
N SER A 108 -8.09 13.49 0.12
CA SER A 108 -8.69 14.83 0.08
C SER A 108 -8.56 15.50 -1.29
N ARG A 109 -7.50 15.19 -2.03
CA ARG A 109 -7.26 15.69 -3.39
C ARG A 109 -8.02 14.86 -4.42
N PHE A 110 -7.95 13.54 -4.30
CA PHE A 110 -8.66 12.60 -5.16
C PHE A 110 -10.17 12.84 -5.11
N HIS A 111 -10.75 13.04 -3.94
CA HIS A 111 -12.20 13.23 -3.77
C HIS A 111 -12.75 14.47 -4.49
N LYS A 112 -11.91 15.49 -4.69
CA LYS A 112 -12.30 16.72 -5.43
C LYS A 112 -12.35 16.52 -6.95
N ALA A 113 -11.53 15.60 -7.46
CA ALA A 113 -11.45 15.28 -8.89
C ALA A 113 -11.10 13.79 -9.06
N PRO A 114 -12.05 12.88 -8.85
CA PRO A 114 -11.79 11.45 -8.96
C PRO A 114 -11.44 11.08 -10.39
N ALA A 115 -10.47 10.17 -10.55
CA ALA A 115 -10.10 9.66 -11.85
C ALA A 115 -11.28 8.93 -12.51
N GLU A 116 -11.42 9.04 -13.84
CA GLU A 116 -12.48 8.39 -14.61
C GLU A 116 -12.53 6.87 -14.38
N ARG A 117 -11.34 6.23 -14.31
CA ARG A 117 -11.21 4.80 -13.99
C ARG A 117 -11.86 4.40 -12.65
N TYR A 118 -11.84 5.30 -11.66
CA TYR A 118 -12.50 5.05 -10.37
C TYR A 118 -14.01 5.13 -10.49
N THR A 119 -14.52 6.12 -11.18
CA THR A 119 -15.96 6.27 -11.44
C THR A 119 -16.52 5.06 -12.18
N GLU A 120 -15.79 4.58 -13.18
CA GLU A 120 -16.14 3.37 -13.90
C GLU A 120 -16.10 2.11 -13.01
N TYR A 121 -15.05 1.96 -12.19
CA TYR A 121 -14.96 0.87 -11.23
C TYR A 121 -16.15 0.84 -10.25
N VAL A 122 -16.49 1.99 -9.65
CA VAL A 122 -17.62 2.10 -8.73
C VAL A 122 -18.93 1.71 -9.42
N ARG A 123 -19.13 2.16 -10.65
CA ARG A 123 -20.32 1.80 -11.45
C ARG A 123 -20.43 0.29 -11.68
N GLN A 124 -19.31 -0.38 -11.98
CA GLN A 124 -19.28 -1.83 -12.19
C GLN A 124 -19.52 -2.64 -10.92
N GLN A 125 -19.11 -2.12 -9.76
CA GLN A 125 -19.27 -2.81 -8.47
C GLN A 125 -20.61 -2.50 -7.76
N SER A 126 -21.37 -1.53 -8.24
CA SER A 126 -22.65 -1.13 -7.66
C SER A 126 -23.88 -1.87 -8.25
N ALA A 127 -23.65 -2.86 -9.12
CA ALA A 127 -24.67 -3.62 -9.82
C ALA A 127 -25.12 -4.87 -9.05
#